data_dca763c2c7663d2ec1948913af009ae0
#
_entry.id   dca763c2c7663d2ec1948913af009ae0
#
_cell.length_a   1.000
_cell.length_b   1.000
_cell.length_c   1.000
_cell.angle_alpha   90.00
_cell.angle_beta   90.00
_cell.angle_gamma   90.00
#
_symmetry.space_group_name_H-M   'P 1'
#
loop_
_entity.id
_entity.type
_entity.pdbx_description
1 polymer ?
#
loop_
_entity_poly.entity_id
_entity_poly.type
_entity_poly.pdbx_seq_one_letter_code
_entity_poly.pdbx_strand_id
1 'polypeptide(L)'
;MRAYELMVIFDGDLEEPAAQGWVKTITDAVVAAGGSIHGKPDWWGKRQFAYPINKKEYGYYVVIELNANGGALDDLERQFRIADDVVRHKLLRL
;
A
#
# COMPACT_ATOMS: atom_id res chain seq x y z
N MET A 1 12.49 -15.32 -4.98
CA MET A 1 11.56 -14.20 -4.86
C MET A 1 10.41 -14.36 -5.83
N ARG A 2 9.29 -13.79 -5.50
CA ARG A 2 8.09 -13.85 -6.34
C ARG A 2 7.63 -12.43 -6.68
N ALA A 3 6.93 -12.32 -7.80
CA ALA A 3 6.35 -11.05 -8.25
C ALA A 3 4.95 -10.89 -7.65
N TYR A 4 4.66 -9.69 -7.17
CA TYR A 4 3.37 -9.34 -6.57
C TYR A 4 2.91 -7.98 -7.05
N GLU A 5 1.59 -7.79 -7.01
CA GLU A 5 0.97 -6.48 -7.14
C GLU A 5 0.30 -6.15 -5.80
N LEU A 6 0.71 -5.04 -5.22
CA LEU A 6 0.16 -4.56 -3.94
C LEU A 6 -0.66 -3.31 -4.20
N MET A 7 -1.95 -3.35 -3.86
CA MET A 7 -2.80 -2.17 -3.84
C MET A 7 -3.05 -1.78 -2.40
N VAL A 8 -2.85 -0.51 -2.08
CA VAL A 8 -3.12 0.03 -0.74
C VAL A 8 -4.03 1.24 -0.86
N ILE A 9 -4.99 1.33 0.05
CA ILE A 9 -5.89 2.46 0.16
C ILE A 9 -5.65 3.10 1.52
N PHE A 10 -5.21 4.36 1.52
CA PHE A 10 -4.99 5.14 2.73
C PHE A 10 -6.22 5.99 3.04
N ASP A 11 -6.37 6.33 4.32
CA ASP A 11 -7.47 7.18 4.78
C ASP A 11 -7.49 8.52 4.02
N GLY A 12 -8.64 8.86 3.45
CA GLY A 12 -8.78 10.10 2.70
C GLY A 12 -8.77 11.36 3.56
N ASP A 13 -8.86 11.22 4.89
CA ASP A 13 -8.73 12.36 5.81
C ASP A 13 -7.26 12.74 6.06
N LEU A 14 -6.31 11.90 5.64
CA LEU A 14 -4.90 12.26 5.67
C LEU A 14 -4.60 13.38 4.69
N GLU A 15 -3.60 14.20 5.01
CA GLU A 15 -3.03 15.09 4.01
C GLU A 15 -2.22 14.28 3.00
N GLU A 16 -2.23 14.71 1.74
CA GLU A 16 -1.57 13.96 0.67
C GLU A 16 -0.09 13.66 0.96
N PRO A 17 0.73 14.59 1.48
CA PRO A 17 2.11 14.27 1.81
C PRO A 17 2.26 13.13 2.82
N ALA A 18 1.33 13.01 3.77
CA ALA A 18 1.34 11.92 4.75
C ALA A 18 1.03 10.58 4.08
N ALA A 19 0.06 10.55 3.17
CA ALA A 19 -0.27 9.36 2.40
C ALA A 19 0.88 8.94 1.49
N GLN A 20 1.52 9.89 0.80
CA GLN A 20 2.69 9.61 -0.02
C GLN A 20 3.88 9.13 0.80
N GLY A 21 4.01 9.61 2.03
CA GLY A 21 5.03 9.12 2.97
C GLY A 21 4.88 7.63 3.27
N TRP A 22 3.66 7.13 3.31
CA TRP A 22 3.41 5.69 3.44
C TRP A 22 3.94 4.90 2.25
N VAL A 23 3.81 5.43 1.04
CA VAL A 23 4.34 4.77 -0.16
C VAL A 23 5.86 4.61 -0.03
N LYS A 24 6.56 5.66 0.41
CA LYS A 24 8.01 5.58 0.63
C LYS A 24 8.34 4.55 1.72
N THR A 25 7.59 4.52 2.80
CA THR A 25 7.78 3.55 3.88
C THR A 25 7.64 2.11 3.35
N ILE A 26 6.64 1.86 2.53
CA ILE A 26 6.40 0.55 1.92
C ILE A 26 7.55 0.16 1.00
N THR A 27 7.95 1.04 0.09
CA THR A 27 9.01 0.74 -0.86
C THR A 27 10.35 0.53 -0.16
N ASP A 28 10.66 1.35 0.85
CA ASP A 28 11.88 1.21 1.65
C ASP A 28 11.90 -0.12 2.41
N ALA A 29 10.76 -0.54 2.96
CA ALA A 29 10.66 -1.82 3.68
C ALA A 29 10.89 -3.01 2.75
N VAL A 30 10.34 -2.97 1.54
CA VAL A 30 10.54 -4.02 0.53
C VAL A 30 12.01 -4.14 0.16
N VAL A 31 12.66 -3.01 -0.13
CA VAL A 31 14.07 -2.99 -0.52
C VAL A 31 14.96 -3.44 0.65
N ALA A 32 14.68 -2.98 1.86
CA ALA A 32 15.45 -3.36 3.05
C ALA A 32 15.38 -4.86 3.33
N ALA A 33 14.28 -5.51 2.95
CA ALA A 33 14.11 -6.95 3.11
C ALA A 33 14.69 -7.77 1.93
N GLY A 34 15.40 -7.12 1.02
CA GLY A 34 16.03 -7.78 -0.12
C GLY A 34 15.16 -7.85 -1.37
N GLY A 35 14.00 -7.23 -1.35
CA GLY A 35 13.11 -7.16 -2.51
C GLY A 35 13.46 -6.01 -3.45
N SER A 36 12.66 -5.86 -4.47
CA SER A 36 12.81 -4.76 -5.44
C SER A 36 11.45 -4.27 -5.91
N ILE A 37 11.42 -3.02 -6.35
CA ILE A 37 10.21 -2.40 -6.89
C ILE A 37 10.32 -2.37 -8.42
N HIS A 38 9.26 -2.80 -9.10
CA HIS A 38 9.19 -2.78 -10.56
C HIS A 38 8.65 -1.43 -11.01
N GLY A 39 9.49 -0.65 -11.65
CA GLY A 39 9.11 0.67 -12.11
C GLY A 39 8.85 1.63 -10.94
N LYS A 40 7.86 2.47 -11.08
CA LYS A 40 7.46 3.43 -10.05
C LYS A 40 6.12 3.02 -9.47
N PRO A 41 5.88 3.30 -8.17
CA PRO A 41 4.54 3.15 -7.60
C PRO A 41 3.53 3.97 -8.42
N ASP A 42 2.39 3.34 -8.72
CA ASP A 42 1.33 3.99 -9.48
C ASP A 42 0.38 4.69 -8.50
N TRP A 43 0.56 6.00 -8.34
CA TRP A 43 -0.23 6.81 -7.42
C TRP A 43 -1.48 7.31 -8.13
N TRP A 44 -2.64 6.82 -7.68
CA TRP A 44 -3.93 7.21 -8.27
C TRP A 44 -4.51 8.46 -7.63
N GLY A 45 -4.07 8.83 -6.43
CA GLY A 45 -4.58 9.97 -5.70
C GLY A 45 -5.85 9.65 -4.93
N LYS A 46 -6.51 10.72 -4.49
CA LYS A 46 -7.72 10.63 -3.67
C LYS A 46 -8.93 10.31 -4.54
N ARG A 47 -9.67 9.29 -4.18
CA ARG A 47 -10.86 8.85 -4.91
C ARG A 47 -12.01 8.58 -3.97
N GLN A 48 -13.23 8.84 -4.45
CA GLN A 48 -14.44 8.51 -3.72
C GLN A 48 -14.72 7.01 -3.88
N PHE A 49 -15.13 6.38 -2.79
CA PHE A 49 -15.56 4.99 -2.83
C PHE A 49 -16.97 4.89 -3.40
N ALA A 50 -17.26 3.80 -4.12
CA ALA A 50 -18.62 3.53 -4.62
C ALA A 50 -19.61 3.37 -3.47
N TYR A 51 -19.13 2.86 -2.34
CA TYR A 51 -19.86 2.75 -1.08
C TYR A 51 -18.85 2.94 0.06
N PRO A 52 -19.30 3.41 1.25
CA PRO A 52 -18.36 3.64 2.35
C PRO A 52 -17.63 2.37 2.77
N ILE A 53 -16.32 2.48 3.02
CA ILE A 53 -15.48 1.41 3.54
C ILE A 53 -15.02 1.85 4.93
N ASN A 54 -15.32 1.04 5.97
CA ASN A 54 -15.00 1.37 7.36
C ASN A 54 -15.49 2.79 7.74
N LYS A 55 -16.68 3.17 7.27
CA LYS A 55 -17.29 4.50 7.49
C LYS A 55 -16.52 5.64 6.83
N LYS A 56 -15.62 5.34 5.90
CA LYS A 56 -14.88 6.33 5.12
C LYS A 56 -15.45 6.42 3.72
N GLU A 57 -15.52 7.62 3.17
CA GLU A 57 -16.07 7.88 1.84
C GLU A 57 -14.99 8.07 0.79
N TYR A 58 -13.77 8.41 1.19
CA TYR A 58 -12.65 8.73 0.30
C TYR A 58 -11.39 8.02 0.75
N GLY A 59 -10.49 7.74 -0.18
CA GLY A 59 -9.18 7.20 0.12
C GLY A 59 -8.17 7.50 -0.97
N TYR A 60 -6.90 7.43 -0.60
CA TYR A 60 -5.78 7.55 -1.55
C TYR A 60 -5.39 6.16 -2.01
N TYR A 61 -5.31 5.97 -3.32
CA TYR A 61 -5.00 4.68 -3.94
C TYR A 61 -3.59 4.67 -4.48
N VAL A 62 -2.87 3.59 -4.22
CA VAL A 62 -1.57 3.33 -4.86
C VAL A 62 -1.49 1.86 -5.25
N VAL A 63 -0.88 1.60 -6.40
CA VAL A 63 -0.59 0.23 -6.86
C VAL A 63 0.92 0.12 -7.05
N ILE A 64 1.52 -0.91 -6.45
CA ILE A 64 2.96 -1.12 -6.49
C ILE A 64 3.23 -2.54 -6.97
N GLU A 65 3.98 -2.66 -8.06
CA GLU A 65 4.48 -3.96 -8.51
C GLU A 65 5.86 -4.18 -7.91
N LEU A 66 6.07 -5.36 -7.33
CA LEU A 66 7.30 -5.62 -6.59
C LEU A 66 7.67 -7.10 -6.64
N ASN A 67 8.93 -7.37 -6.36
CA ASN A 67 9.43 -8.71 -6.05
C ASN A 67 9.82 -8.77 -4.60
N ALA A 68 9.41 -9.82 -3.90
CA ALA A 68 9.75 -9.99 -2.49
C ALA A 68 9.61 -11.44 -2.06
N ASN A 69 10.19 -11.75 -0.90
CA ASN A 69 9.93 -13.01 -0.21
C ASN A 69 8.65 -12.88 0.62
N GLY A 70 7.91 -13.98 0.76
CA GLY A 70 6.64 -13.98 1.48
C GLY A 70 6.74 -13.49 2.91
N GLY A 71 7.84 -13.81 3.62
CA GLY A 71 8.02 -13.36 5.00
C GLY A 71 8.08 -11.84 5.16
N ALA A 72 8.73 -11.15 4.21
CA ALA A 72 8.79 -9.69 4.21
C ALA A 72 7.41 -9.08 4.03
N LEU A 73 6.59 -9.69 3.18
CA LEU A 73 5.23 -9.23 2.93
C LEU A 73 4.30 -9.49 4.13
N ASP A 74 4.50 -10.58 4.85
CA ASP A 74 3.73 -10.87 6.05
C ASP A 74 3.92 -9.78 7.11
N ASP A 75 5.15 -9.32 7.31
CA ASP A 75 5.44 -8.23 8.24
C ASP A 75 4.78 -6.92 7.80
N LEU A 76 4.83 -6.63 6.50
CA LEU A 76 4.24 -5.43 5.94
C LEU A 76 2.71 -5.46 6.09
N GLU A 77 2.07 -6.59 5.81
CA GLU A 77 0.63 -6.75 5.98
C GLU A 77 0.21 -6.63 7.44
N ARG A 78 1.05 -7.09 8.38
CA ARG A 78 0.79 -6.92 9.80
C ARG A 78 0.77 -5.44 10.17
N GLN A 79 1.71 -4.65 9.64
CA GLN A 79 1.72 -3.20 9.85
C GLN A 79 0.46 -2.55 9.31
N PHE A 80 -0.02 -2.99 8.15
CA PHE A 80 -1.26 -2.46 7.57
C PHE A 80 -2.47 -2.73 8.46
N ARG A 81 -2.55 -3.91 9.07
CA ARG A 81 -3.70 -4.27 9.91
C ARG A 81 -3.81 -3.44 11.18
N ILE A 82 -2.69 -2.95 11.70
CA ILE A 82 -2.68 -2.17 12.94
C ILE A 82 -2.61 -0.66 12.70
N ALA A 83 -2.36 -0.23 11.47
CA ALA A 83 -2.24 1.19 11.13
C ALA A 83 -3.62 1.76 10.80
N ASP A 84 -4.06 2.76 11.56
CA ASP A 84 -5.34 3.42 11.30
C ASP A 84 -5.36 4.17 9.98
N ASP A 85 -4.19 4.55 9.47
CA ASP A 85 -4.05 5.27 8.20
C ASP A 85 -4.34 4.39 6.99
N VAL A 86 -4.28 3.06 7.14
CA VAL A 86 -4.53 2.12 6.05
C VAL A 86 -5.96 1.61 6.17
N VAL A 87 -6.80 1.97 5.20
CA VAL A 87 -8.20 1.54 5.16
C VAL A 87 -8.30 0.12 4.65
N ARG A 88 -7.56 -0.21 3.59
CA ARG A 88 -7.61 -1.51 2.95
C ARG A 88 -6.34 -1.77 2.15
N HIS A 89 -5.98 -3.03 2.05
CA HIS A 89 -4.90 -3.44 1.15
C HIS A 89 -5.27 -4.75 0.46
N LYS A 90 -4.67 -4.98 -0.71
CA LYS A 90 -4.86 -6.21 -1.46
C LYS A 90 -3.53 -6.60 -2.09
N LEU A 91 -3.12 -7.84 -1.86
CA LEU A 91 -1.89 -8.38 -2.40
C LEU A 91 -2.24 -9.50 -3.37
N LEU A 92 -1.80 -9.35 -4.62
CA LEU A 92 -1.98 -10.35 -5.66
C LEU A 92 -0.62 -10.90 -6.08
N ARG A 93 -0.54 -12.21 -6.16
CA ARG A 93 0.64 -12.88 -6.70
C ARG A 93 0.54 -12.93 -8.23
N LEU A 94 1.55 -12.43 -8.87
CA LEU A 94 1.63 -12.43 -10.34
C LEU A 94 2.26 -13.70 -10.90
#